data_0733318e933bdc624d4e26c13dfb77e8
#
_entry.id   0733318e933bdc624d4e26c13dfb77e8
#
_cell.length_a   1.000
_cell.length_b   1.000
_cell.length_c   1.000
_cell.angle_alpha   90.00
_cell.angle_beta   90.00
_cell.angle_gamma   90.00
#
_symmetry.space_group_name_H-M   'P 1'
#
loop_
_entity.id
_entity.type
_entity.pdbx_description
1 polymer ?
#
loop_
_entity_poly.entity_id
_entity_poly.type
_entity_poly.pdbx_seq_one_letter_code
_entity_poly.pdbx_strand_id
1 'polypeptide(L)'
;MSPTDVFSSGSTALITGAGSGIGLAIAKTCRSKGMRVLLVDNDEKALESLNKQHFVDDSDVLTSKVDVSSLSDWQSLKKLALDKFGTIEFLVLNAGRGPRGTWGDDEYFRETLETNLFGVIHGINTFLPVVQEAAKSKPTSIVITGSKQGITNPPGNAAYNASKAAVKTLAEHLSYDLKDQSTTVHLLVPGWTFTALAGAKVFKEKPDGPWTPEQVAEYLYDKMGKNEFYIICPDNDVSEELDKKRMTWAAADVIQRRPPLSRWREEWKQEAEETMAKMEI
;
A
#
# COMPACT_ATOMS: atom_id res chain seq x y z
N MET A 1 -18.16 15.48 -3.16
CA MET A 1 -17.07 15.15 -4.10
C MET A 1 -16.74 13.67 -3.96
N SER A 2 -16.53 12.97 -5.07
CA SER A 2 -16.08 11.56 -5.04
C SER A 2 -14.59 11.50 -4.69
N PRO A 3 -14.10 10.49 -3.95
CA PRO A 3 -12.66 10.28 -3.75
C PRO A 3 -11.86 10.15 -5.06
N THR A 4 -12.50 9.74 -6.15
CA THR A 4 -11.88 9.69 -7.48
C THR A 4 -11.75 11.05 -8.17
N ASP A 5 -12.38 12.12 -7.65
CA ASP A 5 -12.22 13.48 -8.19
C ASP A 5 -10.79 14.00 -8.06
N VAL A 6 -9.96 13.37 -7.20
CA VAL A 6 -8.52 13.63 -7.09
C VAL A 6 -7.78 13.28 -8.40
N PHE A 7 -8.27 12.30 -9.18
CA PHE A 7 -7.70 11.91 -10.47
C PHE A 7 -8.13 12.89 -11.58
N SER A 8 -7.61 14.09 -11.52
CA SER A 8 -7.94 15.16 -12.45
C SER A 8 -6.71 15.84 -13.00
N SER A 9 -6.84 16.39 -14.21
CA SER A 9 -5.77 17.16 -14.85
C SER A 9 -5.30 18.30 -13.94
N GLY A 10 -3.98 18.45 -13.81
CA GLY A 10 -3.35 19.45 -12.96
C GLY A 10 -3.30 19.12 -11.46
N SER A 11 -3.90 18.01 -11.00
CA SER A 11 -3.61 17.45 -9.67
C SER A 11 -2.26 16.71 -9.66
N THR A 12 -1.59 16.67 -8.53
CA THR A 12 -0.27 16.04 -8.36
C THR A 12 -0.36 14.83 -7.46
N ALA A 13 0.15 13.68 -7.94
CA ALA A 13 0.32 12.48 -7.15
C ALA A 13 1.79 12.32 -6.73
N LEU A 14 2.03 12.02 -5.45
CA LEU A 14 3.31 11.53 -4.93
C LEU A 14 3.17 10.05 -4.60
N ILE A 15 4.01 9.20 -5.20
CA ILE A 15 3.90 7.74 -5.07
C ILE A 15 5.25 7.17 -4.66
N THR A 16 5.31 6.52 -3.50
CA THR A 16 6.51 5.83 -3.02
C THR A 16 6.53 4.37 -3.46
N GLY A 17 7.73 3.81 -3.67
CA GLY A 17 7.89 2.47 -4.24
C GLY A 17 7.40 2.42 -5.69
N ALA A 18 7.56 3.53 -6.43
CA ALA A 18 7.04 3.69 -7.79
C ALA A 18 7.95 3.12 -8.88
N GLY A 19 9.15 2.65 -8.53
CA GLY A 19 10.11 2.05 -9.46
C GLY A 19 9.61 0.76 -10.11
N SER A 20 8.61 0.10 -9.52
CA SER A 20 8.05 -1.16 -10.04
C SER A 20 6.68 -1.49 -9.44
N GLY A 21 6.09 -2.60 -9.89
CA GLY A 21 4.93 -3.23 -9.25
C GLY A 21 3.72 -2.30 -9.09
N ILE A 22 3.08 -2.37 -7.92
CA ILE A 22 1.83 -1.66 -7.64
C ILE A 22 2.02 -0.14 -7.73
N GLY A 23 3.13 0.40 -7.19
CA GLY A 23 3.41 1.84 -7.24
C GLY A 23 3.50 2.37 -8.66
N LEU A 24 4.19 1.64 -9.55
CA LEU A 24 4.26 1.97 -10.98
C LEU A 24 2.89 1.88 -11.67
N ALA A 25 2.10 0.85 -11.36
CA ALA A 25 0.78 0.70 -11.94
C ALA A 25 -0.16 1.85 -11.54
N ILE A 26 -0.13 2.27 -10.25
CA ILE A 26 -0.87 3.46 -9.78
C ILE A 26 -0.38 4.72 -10.50
N ALA A 27 0.93 4.88 -10.70
CA ALA A 27 1.50 6.03 -11.41
C ALA A 27 0.99 6.12 -12.85
N LYS A 28 0.96 4.99 -13.57
CA LYS A 28 0.39 4.91 -14.93
C LYS A 28 -1.08 5.30 -14.94
N THR A 29 -1.86 4.83 -13.96
CA THR A 29 -3.27 5.23 -13.82
C THR A 29 -3.40 6.73 -13.58
N CYS A 30 -2.61 7.33 -12.68
CA CYS A 30 -2.60 8.77 -12.46
C CYS A 30 -2.28 9.55 -13.74
N ARG A 31 -1.24 9.16 -14.48
CA ARG A 31 -0.87 9.82 -15.75
C ARG A 31 -1.95 9.69 -16.81
N SER A 32 -2.59 8.53 -16.93
CA SER A 32 -3.69 8.33 -17.90
C SER A 32 -4.90 9.24 -17.62
N LYS A 33 -5.03 9.75 -16.41
CA LYS A 33 -6.06 10.72 -15.99
C LYS A 33 -5.57 12.18 -16.05
N GLY A 34 -4.36 12.42 -16.58
CA GLY A 34 -3.80 13.77 -16.75
C GLY A 34 -3.18 14.38 -15.50
N MET A 35 -2.95 13.57 -14.45
CA MET A 35 -2.27 14.06 -13.24
C MET A 35 -0.78 14.25 -13.48
N ARG A 36 -0.17 15.19 -12.77
CA ARG A 36 1.29 15.25 -12.60
C ARG A 36 1.71 14.20 -11.58
N VAL A 37 2.86 13.55 -11.77
CA VAL A 37 3.31 12.48 -10.87
C VAL A 37 4.75 12.67 -10.41
N LEU A 38 4.97 12.53 -9.12
CA LEU A 38 6.28 12.45 -8.47
C LEU A 38 6.52 11.00 -8.05
N LEU A 39 7.38 10.31 -8.80
CA LEU A 39 7.72 8.90 -8.64
C LEU A 39 8.94 8.76 -7.73
N VAL A 40 8.76 8.08 -6.62
CA VAL A 40 9.76 7.97 -5.56
C VAL A 40 10.14 6.51 -5.34
N ASP A 41 11.42 6.21 -5.39
CA ASP A 41 11.96 4.89 -5.08
C ASP A 41 13.40 5.01 -4.57
N ASN A 42 13.93 3.99 -3.89
CA ASN A 42 15.34 3.92 -3.53
C ASN A 42 16.21 3.29 -4.63
N ASP A 43 15.60 2.63 -5.62
CA ASP A 43 16.28 2.06 -6.80
C ASP A 43 16.36 3.08 -7.94
N GLU A 44 17.48 3.80 -7.99
CA GLU A 44 17.75 4.80 -9.02
C GLU A 44 17.71 4.23 -10.45
N LYS A 45 18.20 2.98 -10.63
CA LYS A 45 18.18 2.33 -11.95
C LYS A 45 16.77 2.01 -12.41
N ALA A 46 15.91 1.61 -11.49
CA ALA A 46 14.49 1.42 -11.79
C ALA A 46 13.86 2.74 -12.24
N LEU A 47 14.08 3.84 -11.51
CA LEU A 47 13.58 5.18 -11.89
C LEU A 47 14.08 5.65 -13.24
N GLU A 48 15.37 5.50 -13.54
CA GLU A 48 15.92 5.82 -14.87
C GLU A 48 15.28 5.00 -15.99
N SER A 49 15.04 3.71 -15.74
CA SER A 49 14.37 2.82 -16.69
C SER A 49 12.94 3.26 -16.97
N LEU A 50 12.20 3.72 -15.95
CA LEU A 50 10.83 4.22 -16.12
C LEU A 50 10.77 5.43 -17.06
N ASN A 51 11.68 6.40 -16.87
CA ASN A 51 11.74 7.58 -17.74
C ASN A 51 11.99 7.20 -19.19
N LYS A 52 12.81 6.18 -19.45
CA LYS A 52 13.12 5.71 -20.80
C LYS A 52 12.02 4.85 -21.45
N GLN A 53 11.25 4.13 -20.66
CA GLN A 53 10.30 3.13 -21.16
C GLN A 53 8.83 3.57 -21.12
N HIS A 54 8.46 4.39 -20.14
CA HIS A 54 7.06 4.69 -19.85
C HIS A 54 6.71 6.17 -19.86
N PHE A 55 7.68 7.05 -19.60
CA PHE A 55 7.43 8.48 -19.41
C PHE A 55 8.45 9.33 -20.17
N VAL A 56 8.73 8.94 -21.43
CA VAL A 56 9.72 9.62 -22.27
C VAL A 56 9.31 11.07 -22.49
N ASP A 57 10.21 12.00 -22.15
CA ASP A 57 10.03 13.46 -22.31
C ASP A 57 8.70 14.01 -21.70
N ASP A 58 8.11 13.30 -20.73
CA ASP A 58 6.89 13.76 -20.06
C ASP A 58 7.21 14.79 -18.98
N SER A 59 6.95 16.06 -19.25
CA SER A 59 7.22 17.18 -18.34
C SER A 59 6.40 17.15 -17.05
N ASP A 60 5.33 16.37 -17.02
CA ASP A 60 4.45 16.17 -15.84
C ASP A 60 4.91 15.00 -14.95
N VAL A 61 6.00 14.34 -15.33
CA VAL A 61 6.61 13.26 -14.55
C VAL A 61 7.93 13.71 -13.97
N LEU A 62 8.10 13.54 -12.67
CA LEU A 62 9.36 13.76 -11.98
C LEU A 62 9.71 12.48 -11.20
N THR A 63 10.96 12.05 -11.28
CA THR A 63 11.48 10.95 -10.48
C THR A 63 12.44 11.45 -9.41
N SER A 64 12.45 10.83 -8.24
CA SER A 64 13.37 11.16 -7.15
C SER A 64 13.80 9.91 -6.42
N LYS A 65 15.13 9.74 -6.27
CA LYS A 65 15.69 8.72 -5.40
C LYS A 65 15.52 9.14 -3.95
N VAL A 66 14.83 8.32 -3.16
CA VAL A 66 14.55 8.57 -1.74
C VAL A 66 14.56 7.26 -0.99
N ASP A 67 15.25 7.21 0.12
CA ASP A 67 15.06 6.18 1.13
C ASP A 67 13.93 6.62 2.09
N VAL A 68 12.81 5.94 2.06
CA VAL A 68 11.65 6.27 2.90
C VAL A 68 11.92 6.09 4.40
N SER A 69 12.97 5.36 4.79
CA SER A 69 13.41 5.27 6.19
C SER A 69 14.16 6.52 6.66
N SER A 70 14.63 7.36 5.74
CA SER A 70 15.41 8.58 6.00
C SER A 70 14.52 9.81 6.11
N LEU A 71 14.41 10.40 7.31
CA LEU A 71 13.65 11.64 7.50
C LEU A 71 14.24 12.81 6.70
N SER A 72 15.57 12.86 6.53
CA SER A 72 16.23 13.90 5.73
C SER A 72 15.85 13.83 4.25
N ASP A 73 15.69 12.62 3.72
CA ASP A 73 15.25 12.40 2.34
C ASP A 73 13.82 12.91 2.15
N TRP A 74 12.91 12.65 3.12
CA TRP A 74 11.56 13.19 3.10
C TRP A 74 11.52 14.73 3.11
N GLN A 75 12.39 15.38 3.90
CA GLN A 75 12.46 16.86 3.92
C GLN A 75 12.96 17.41 2.57
N SER A 76 13.94 16.75 1.97
CA SER A 76 14.45 17.11 0.65
C SER A 76 13.40 16.89 -0.43
N LEU A 77 12.67 15.78 -0.37
CA LEU A 77 11.56 15.46 -1.27
C LEU A 77 10.42 16.48 -1.17
N LYS A 78 10.07 16.91 0.05
CA LYS A 78 9.05 17.95 0.24
C LYS A 78 9.44 19.25 -0.46
N LYS A 79 10.68 19.71 -0.30
CA LYS A 79 11.18 20.90 -0.98
C LYS A 79 11.07 20.75 -2.50
N LEU A 80 11.58 19.63 -3.05
CA LEU A 80 11.51 19.34 -4.47
C LEU A 80 10.07 19.34 -5.01
N ALA A 81 9.15 18.67 -4.29
CA ALA A 81 7.74 18.58 -4.68
C ALA A 81 7.07 19.97 -4.75
N LEU A 82 7.31 20.81 -3.74
CA LEU A 82 6.73 22.15 -3.67
C LEU A 82 7.36 23.09 -4.69
N ASP A 83 8.67 23.05 -4.89
CA ASP A 83 9.38 23.85 -5.90
C ASP A 83 8.91 23.50 -7.33
N LYS A 84 8.63 22.23 -7.61
CA LYS A 84 8.24 21.79 -8.95
C LYS A 84 6.74 21.89 -9.23
N PHE A 85 5.91 21.46 -8.29
CA PHE A 85 4.47 21.28 -8.50
C PHE A 85 3.61 22.20 -7.63
N GLY A 86 4.15 22.73 -6.53
CA GLY A 86 3.47 23.64 -5.60
C GLY A 86 2.49 22.95 -4.65
N THR A 87 2.04 21.73 -4.96
CA THR A 87 0.99 21.04 -4.23
C THR A 87 1.07 19.52 -4.38
N ILE A 88 0.44 18.78 -3.46
CA ILE A 88 0.21 17.33 -3.55
C ILE A 88 -1.24 17.06 -3.17
N GLU A 89 -2.04 16.61 -4.12
CA GLU A 89 -3.43 16.22 -3.91
C GLU A 89 -3.59 14.74 -3.62
N PHE A 90 -2.71 13.89 -4.14
CA PHE A 90 -2.77 12.44 -3.96
C PHE A 90 -1.46 11.90 -3.40
N LEU A 91 -1.49 11.45 -2.14
CA LEU A 91 -0.32 10.87 -1.48
C LEU A 91 -0.47 9.35 -1.39
N VAL A 92 0.44 8.61 -2.04
CA VAL A 92 0.44 7.13 -2.03
C VAL A 92 1.69 6.62 -1.32
N LEU A 93 1.52 6.14 -0.11
CA LEU A 93 2.55 5.54 0.73
C LEU A 93 2.57 4.03 0.50
N ASN A 94 3.27 3.61 -0.57
CA ASN A 94 3.26 2.24 -1.07
C ASN A 94 4.61 1.54 -0.91
N ALA A 95 5.72 2.26 -0.74
CA ALA A 95 7.03 1.66 -0.55
C ALA A 95 7.03 0.61 0.57
N GLY A 96 7.69 -0.50 0.33
CA GLY A 96 7.79 -1.57 1.31
C GLY A 96 8.77 -2.65 0.90
N ARG A 97 9.24 -3.39 1.88
CA ARG A 97 10.12 -4.55 1.72
C ARG A 97 9.57 -5.74 2.49
N GLY A 98 9.89 -6.94 2.04
CA GLY A 98 9.43 -8.18 2.65
C GLY A 98 10.54 -9.24 2.69
N PRO A 99 11.70 -8.95 3.29
CA PRO A 99 12.73 -9.96 3.47
C PRO A 99 12.18 -11.06 4.37
N ARG A 100 12.72 -12.27 4.25
CA ARG A 100 12.45 -13.34 5.21
C ARG A 100 13.53 -13.31 6.28
N GLY A 101 13.12 -13.49 7.52
CA GLY A 101 14.00 -13.56 8.67
C GLY A 101 13.30 -14.25 9.85
N THR A 102 13.98 -14.40 10.96
CA THR A 102 13.50 -15.11 12.14
C THR A 102 13.89 -14.39 13.42
N TRP A 103 13.40 -14.88 14.54
CA TRP A 103 13.77 -14.40 15.87
C TRP A 103 15.29 -14.52 16.09
N GLY A 104 15.89 -13.48 16.69
CA GLY A 104 17.35 -13.36 16.86
C GLY A 104 18.05 -12.59 15.75
N ASP A 105 17.34 -12.21 14.69
CA ASP A 105 17.84 -11.38 13.59
C ASP A 105 17.31 -9.94 13.77
N ASP A 106 18.03 -9.13 14.54
CA ASP A 106 17.64 -7.74 14.84
C ASP A 106 17.65 -6.86 13.58
N GLU A 107 18.53 -7.13 12.62
CA GLU A 107 18.62 -6.36 11.38
C GLU A 107 17.36 -6.58 10.50
N TYR A 108 16.91 -7.82 10.39
CA TYR A 108 15.65 -8.15 9.72
C TYR A 108 14.45 -7.37 10.28
N PHE A 109 14.32 -7.31 11.62
CA PHE A 109 13.26 -6.55 12.27
C PHE A 109 13.40 -5.05 12.03
N ARG A 110 14.61 -4.52 12.29
CA ARG A 110 14.91 -3.09 12.16
C ARG A 110 14.62 -2.59 10.75
N GLU A 111 15.25 -3.16 9.75
CA GLU A 111 15.13 -2.73 8.36
C GLU A 111 13.69 -2.85 7.84
N THR A 112 12.96 -3.90 8.24
CA THR A 112 11.56 -4.08 7.84
C THR A 112 10.68 -3.00 8.46
N LEU A 113 10.85 -2.70 9.76
CA LEU A 113 10.05 -1.69 10.45
C LEU A 113 10.42 -0.27 9.99
N GLU A 114 11.70 0.04 9.80
CA GLU A 114 12.14 1.35 9.30
C GLU A 114 11.53 1.67 7.94
N THR A 115 11.53 0.71 7.01
CA THR A 115 10.94 0.93 5.68
C THR A 115 9.40 0.93 5.74
N ASN A 116 8.78 -0.13 6.29
CA ASN A 116 7.36 -0.38 6.13
C ASN A 116 6.48 0.43 7.08
N LEU A 117 7.00 0.77 8.26
CA LEU A 117 6.26 1.50 9.30
C LEU A 117 6.76 2.94 9.42
N PHE A 118 8.04 3.15 9.73
CA PHE A 118 8.56 4.50 9.90
C PHE A 118 8.56 5.28 8.58
N GLY A 119 8.78 4.63 7.44
CA GLY A 119 8.62 5.26 6.13
C GLY A 119 7.22 5.83 5.92
N VAL A 120 6.18 5.12 6.34
CA VAL A 120 4.79 5.63 6.30
C VAL A 120 4.59 6.79 7.28
N ILE A 121 5.09 6.67 8.52
CA ILE A 121 5.01 7.74 9.53
C ILE A 121 5.71 9.02 9.04
N HIS A 122 6.93 8.89 8.50
CA HIS A 122 7.67 10.03 7.96
C HIS A 122 6.93 10.67 6.79
N GLY A 123 6.37 9.88 5.89
CA GLY A 123 5.58 10.36 4.77
C GLY A 123 4.34 11.14 5.21
N ILE A 124 3.57 10.62 6.16
CA ILE A 124 2.40 11.30 6.74
C ILE A 124 2.85 12.60 7.41
N ASN A 125 3.79 12.55 8.34
CA ASN A 125 4.22 13.73 9.09
C ASN A 125 4.78 14.85 8.19
N THR A 126 5.43 14.47 7.08
CA THR A 126 6.02 15.44 6.14
C THR A 126 4.98 16.05 5.21
N PHE A 127 4.06 15.25 4.66
CA PHE A 127 3.17 15.68 3.59
C PHE A 127 1.72 15.93 4.02
N LEU A 128 1.27 15.48 5.19
CA LEU A 128 -0.09 15.77 5.66
C LEU A 128 -0.43 17.27 5.64
N PRO A 129 0.45 18.19 6.13
CA PRO A 129 0.16 19.61 6.03
C PRO A 129 0.04 20.13 4.59
N VAL A 130 0.78 19.54 3.64
CA VAL A 130 0.71 19.91 2.21
C VAL A 130 -0.60 19.45 1.60
N VAL A 131 -1.01 18.21 1.90
CA VAL A 131 -2.29 17.65 1.44
C VAL A 131 -3.47 18.43 2.03
N GLN A 132 -3.42 18.77 3.31
CA GLN A 132 -4.46 19.58 3.97
C GLN A 132 -4.55 21.00 3.40
N GLU A 133 -3.43 21.60 2.99
CA GLU A 133 -3.46 22.90 2.32
C GLU A 133 -4.12 22.80 0.93
N ALA A 134 -3.78 21.75 0.16
CA ALA A 134 -4.42 21.45 -1.12
C ALA A 134 -5.92 21.20 -0.97
N ALA A 135 -6.34 20.53 0.11
CA ALA A 135 -7.73 20.18 0.42
C ALA A 135 -8.66 21.39 0.58
N LYS A 136 -8.11 22.58 0.79
CA LYS A 136 -8.91 23.84 0.85
C LYS A 136 -9.51 24.22 -0.50
N SER A 137 -8.96 23.73 -1.60
CA SER A 137 -9.38 24.12 -2.95
C SER A 137 -9.66 22.96 -3.90
N LYS A 138 -9.16 21.76 -3.61
CA LYS A 138 -9.26 20.57 -4.46
C LYS A 138 -9.57 19.31 -3.66
N PRO A 139 -10.16 18.28 -4.26
CA PRO A 139 -10.23 16.95 -3.67
C PRO A 139 -8.83 16.41 -3.37
N THR A 140 -8.65 15.82 -2.22
CA THR A 140 -7.39 15.19 -1.82
C THR A 140 -7.59 13.80 -1.26
N SER A 141 -6.60 12.95 -1.42
CA SER A 141 -6.68 11.57 -0.93
C SER A 141 -5.30 11.05 -0.49
N ILE A 142 -5.31 10.20 0.53
CA ILE A 142 -4.12 9.49 1.02
C ILE A 142 -4.39 8.00 0.93
N VAL A 143 -3.50 7.26 0.25
CA VAL A 143 -3.53 5.81 0.18
C VAL A 143 -2.32 5.26 0.93
N ILE A 144 -2.57 4.31 1.84
CA ILE A 144 -1.52 3.59 2.58
C ILE A 144 -1.60 2.12 2.19
N THR A 145 -0.48 1.53 1.73
CA THR A 145 -0.45 0.13 1.33
C THR A 145 -0.18 -0.78 2.52
N GLY A 146 -1.23 -1.46 2.96
CA GLY A 146 -1.20 -2.54 3.94
C GLY A 146 -0.82 -3.90 3.33
N SER A 147 -1.40 -4.95 3.86
CA SER A 147 -1.32 -6.33 3.34
C SER A 147 -2.36 -7.21 4.05
N LYS A 148 -2.87 -8.25 3.40
CA LYS A 148 -3.65 -9.31 4.06
C LYS A 148 -2.89 -9.94 5.23
N GLN A 149 -1.55 -10.00 5.14
CA GLN A 149 -0.69 -10.51 6.21
C GLN A 149 -0.73 -9.66 7.49
N GLY A 150 -0.99 -8.36 7.39
CA GLY A 150 -1.19 -7.50 8.55
C GLY A 150 -2.54 -7.71 9.27
N ILE A 151 -3.46 -8.47 8.67
CA ILE A 151 -4.78 -8.77 9.24
C ILE A 151 -4.85 -10.24 9.70
N THR A 152 -4.47 -11.17 8.84
CA THR A 152 -4.58 -12.62 9.13
C THR A 152 -3.33 -13.21 9.78
N ASN A 153 -2.23 -12.49 9.81
CA ASN A 153 -0.99 -12.79 10.51
C ASN A 153 -0.44 -14.23 10.26
N PRO A 154 -0.18 -14.65 9.00
CA PRO A 154 0.34 -15.98 8.72
C PRO A 154 1.75 -16.18 9.33
N PRO A 155 2.12 -17.40 9.75
CA PRO A 155 3.44 -17.67 10.29
C PRO A 155 4.55 -17.47 9.23
N GLY A 156 5.79 -17.24 9.70
CA GLY A 156 6.98 -17.24 8.85
C GLY A 156 7.51 -15.86 8.42
N ASN A 157 6.82 -14.75 8.77
CA ASN A 157 7.33 -13.39 8.47
C ASN A 157 6.88 -12.36 9.52
N ALA A 158 7.36 -12.52 10.76
CA ALA A 158 6.88 -11.75 11.90
C ALA A 158 7.06 -10.23 11.77
N ALA A 159 8.23 -9.76 11.31
CA ALA A 159 8.49 -8.32 11.17
C ALA A 159 7.60 -7.68 10.11
N TYR A 160 7.42 -8.35 8.96
CA TYR A 160 6.53 -7.86 7.91
C TYR A 160 5.08 -7.79 8.39
N ASN A 161 4.58 -8.86 9.00
CA ASN A 161 3.20 -8.91 9.51
C ASN A 161 2.97 -7.82 10.56
N ALA A 162 3.90 -7.65 11.50
CA ALA A 162 3.83 -6.61 12.53
C ALA A 162 3.82 -5.21 11.89
N SER A 163 4.70 -4.94 10.90
CA SER A 163 4.72 -3.67 10.20
C SER A 163 3.38 -3.36 9.50
N LYS A 164 2.79 -4.37 8.84
CA LYS A 164 1.53 -4.20 8.10
C LYS A 164 0.30 -4.13 9.02
N ALA A 165 0.34 -4.77 10.19
CA ALA A 165 -0.66 -4.58 11.23
C ALA A 165 -0.61 -3.16 11.82
N ALA A 166 0.60 -2.65 12.09
CA ALA A 166 0.78 -1.29 12.60
C ALA A 166 0.31 -0.22 11.61
N VAL A 167 0.64 -0.32 10.31
CA VAL A 167 0.19 0.68 9.32
C VAL A 167 -1.33 0.63 9.11
N LYS A 168 -1.98 -0.54 9.26
CA LYS A 168 -3.44 -0.62 9.28
C LYS A 168 -4.01 0.26 10.40
N THR A 169 -3.50 0.10 11.62
CA THR A 169 -3.93 0.90 12.78
C THR A 169 -3.69 2.39 12.56
N LEU A 170 -2.52 2.78 12.01
CA LEU A 170 -2.22 4.19 11.70
C LEU A 170 -3.18 4.75 10.65
N ALA A 171 -3.50 3.99 9.61
CA ALA A 171 -4.45 4.42 8.59
C ALA A 171 -5.85 4.64 9.16
N GLU A 172 -6.31 3.77 10.07
CA GLU A 172 -7.60 3.89 10.76
C GLU A 172 -7.64 5.16 11.61
N HIS A 173 -6.58 5.44 12.40
CA HIS A 173 -6.47 6.68 13.17
C HIS A 173 -6.46 7.92 12.27
N LEU A 174 -5.64 7.92 11.21
CA LEU A 174 -5.57 9.03 10.28
C LEU A 174 -6.94 9.30 9.62
N SER A 175 -7.66 8.27 9.22
CA SER A 175 -9.01 8.40 8.66
C SER A 175 -9.99 9.03 9.66
N TYR A 176 -9.90 8.63 10.93
CA TYR A 176 -10.75 9.21 11.98
C TYR A 176 -10.38 10.66 12.27
N ASP A 177 -9.09 10.99 12.34
CA ASP A 177 -8.62 12.36 12.62
C ASP A 177 -8.98 13.33 11.49
N LEU A 178 -9.10 12.83 10.25
CA LEU A 178 -9.47 13.63 9.07
C LEU A 178 -10.96 13.55 8.70
N LYS A 179 -11.82 12.88 9.50
CA LYS A 179 -13.24 12.62 9.18
C LYS A 179 -14.08 13.87 8.85
N ASP A 180 -13.72 15.02 9.41
CA ASP A 180 -14.42 16.28 9.21
C ASP A 180 -13.72 17.19 8.16
N GLN A 181 -12.74 16.63 7.44
CA GLN A 181 -11.99 17.30 6.39
C GLN A 181 -12.34 16.73 5.01
N SER A 182 -11.94 17.45 3.94
CA SER A 182 -12.16 16.98 2.56
C SER A 182 -11.11 16.00 2.05
N THR A 183 -10.16 15.59 2.89
CA THR A 183 -9.16 14.57 2.58
C THR A 183 -9.69 13.18 2.88
N THR A 184 -9.73 12.30 1.89
CA THR A 184 -10.08 10.89 2.10
C THR A 184 -8.85 10.06 2.42
N VAL A 185 -9.02 9.00 3.21
CA VAL A 185 -7.96 8.05 3.53
C VAL A 185 -8.42 6.64 3.14
N HIS A 186 -7.54 5.89 2.49
CA HIS A 186 -7.81 4.52 2.06
C HIS A 186 -6.66 3.60 2.45
N LEU A 187 -6.99 2.43 2.95
CA LEU A 187 -6.04 1.36 3.21
C LEU A 187 -6.11 0.34 2.06
N LEU A 188 -5.12 0.37 1.18
CA LEU A 188 -4.97 -0.63 0.11
C LEU A 188 -4.36 -1.90 0.71
N VAL A 189 -5.08 -3.01 0.59
CA VAL A 189 -4.70 -4.33 1.14
C VAL A 189 -4.56 -5.35 0.01
N PRO A 190 -3.40 -5.38 -0.69
CA PRO A 190 -3.21 -6.32 -1.78
C PRO A 190 -3.23 -7.78 -1.31
N GLY A 191 -3.81 -8.64 -2.15
CA GLY A 191 -3.62 -10.07 -2.12
C GLY A 191 -2.28 -10.48 -2.74
N TRP A 192 -2.17 -11.74 -3.18
CA TRP A 192 -0.98 -12.16 -3.90
C TRP A 192 -0.91 -11.42 -5.25
N THR A 193 0.10 -10.57 -5.38
CA THR A 193 0.31 -9.73 -6.56
C THR A 193 1.69 -10.05 -7.15
N PHE A 194 1.77 -10.22 -8.46
CA PHE A 194 3.01 -10.55 -9.17
C PHE A 194 3.95 -9.34 -9.24
N THR A 195 4.72 -9.17 -8.19
CA THR A 195 5.69 -8.07 -8.02
C THR A 195 7.06 -8.62 -7.65
N ALA A 196 8.10 -7.81 -7.79
CA ALA A 196 9.45 -8.16 -7.35
C ALA A 196 9.50 -8.58 -5.86
N LEU A 197 8.68 -7.94 -5.01
CA LEU A 197 8.52 -8.25 -3.58
C LEU A 197 7.93 -9.65 -3.37
N ALA A 198 6.99 -10.06 -4.20
CA ALA A 198 6.25 -11.32 -4.09
C ALA A 198 6.81 -12.44 -4.99
N GLY A 199 8.07 -12.33 -5.41
CA GLY A 199 8.78 -13.39 -6.10
C GLY A 199 8.78 -13.33 -7.64
N ALA A 200 8.33 -12.24 -8.27
CA ALA A 200 8.37 -12.10 -9.72
C ALA A 200 9.79 -12.22 -10.32
N LYS A 201 10.83 -11.97 -9.51
CA LYS A 201 12.23 -12.19 -9.93
C LYS A 201 12.60 -13.67 -10.05
N VAL A 202 11.83 -14.57 -9.46
CA VAL A 202 12.09 -16.03 -9.41
C VAL A 202 11.36 -16.76 -10.51
N PHE A 203 10.17 -16.29 -10.88
CA PHE A 203 9.34 -16.92 -11.91
C PHE A 203 9.67 -16.34 -13.28
N LYS A 204 9.88 -17.21 -14.28
CA LYS A 204 10.07 -16.79 -15.69
C LYS A 204 8.80 -16.18 -16.29
N GLU A 205 7.65 -16.67 -15.87
CA GLU A 205 6.33 -16.22 -16.30
C GLU A 205 5.43 -16.04 -15.09
N LYS A 206 4.41 -15.17 -15.20
CA LYS A 206 3.44 -14.97 -14.12
C LYS A 206 2.60 -16.22 -13.92
N PRO A 207 2.58 -16.83 -12.71
CA PRO A 207 1.64 -17.90 -12.38
C PRO A 207 0.18 -17.44 -12.50
N ASP A 208 -0.77 -18.38 -12.50
CA ASP A 208 -2.20 -18.06 -12.61
C ASP A 208 -2.76 -17.38 -11.34
N GLY A 209 -2.27 -17.75 -10.16
CA GLY A 209 -2.79 -17.31 -8.87
C GLY A 209 -2.69 -15.81 -8.58
N PRO A 210 -1.52 -15.15 -8.73
CA PRO A 210 -1.40 -13.73 -8.38
C PRO A 210 -2.08 -12.82 -9.39
N TRP A 211 -2.64 -11.70 -8.89
CA TRP A 211 -3.02 -10.58 -9.74
C TRP A 211 -1.80 -9.86 -10.31
N THR A 212 -2.00 -9.13 -11.41
CA THR A 212 -1.01 -8.16 -11.89
C THR A 212 -1.07 -6.88 -11.06
N PRO A 213 -0.01 -6.07 -11.03
CA PRO A 213 -0.04 -4.75 -10.43
C PRO A 213 -1.12 -3.82 -11.01
N GLU A 214 -1.39 -3.95 -12.30
CA GLU A 214 -2.42 -3.18 -12.98
C GLU A 214 -3.83 -3.51 -12.48
N GLN A 215 -4.13 -4.80 -12.24
CA GLN A 215 -5.41 -5.22 -11.64
C GLN A 215 -5.60 -4.61 -10.24
N VAL A 216 -4.53 -4.52 -9.44
CA VAL A 216 -4.58 -3.87 -8.12
C VAL A 216 -4.84 -2.37 -8.24
N ALA A 217 -4.19 -1.68 -9.19
CA ALA A 217 -4.37 -0.25 -9.41
C ALA A 217 -5.79 0.09 -9.93
N GLU A 218 -6.32 -0.75 -10.82
CA GLU A 218 -7.69 -0.62 -11.33
C GLU A 218 -8.73 -0.85 -10.22
N TYR A 219 -8.53 -1.87 -9.40
CA TYR A 219 -9.38 -2.17 -8.25
C TYR A 219 -9.34 -1.04 -7.21
N LEU A 220 -8.15 -0.48 -6.93
CA LEU A 220 -8.00 0.70 -6.08
C LEU A 220 -8.87 1.86 -6.61
N TYR A 221 -8.76 2.18 -7.89
CA TYR A 221 -9.52 3.26 -8.50
C TYR A 221 -11.05 3.05 -8.38
N ASP A 222 -11.54 1.84 -8.67
CA ASP A 222 -12.96 1.50 -8.54
C ASP A 222 -13.46 1.64 -7.09
N LYS A 223 -12.70 1.11 -6.13
CA LYS A 223 -13.08 1.12 -4.71
C LYS A 223 -12.98 2.51 -4.09
N MET A 224 -12.01 3.32 -4.50
CA MET A 224 -11.98 4.75 -4.13
C MET A 224 -13.23 5.47 -4.64
N GLY A 225 -13.71 5.16 -5.85
CA GLY A 225 -14.96 5.71 -6.38
C GLY A 225 -16.19 5.41 -5.52
N LYS A 226 -16.16 4.33 -4.77
CA LYS A 226 -17.19 3.91 -3.81
C LYS A 226 -16.94 4.41 -2.38
N ASN A 227 -15.88 5.20 -2.19
CA ASN A 227 -15.43 5.71 -0.89
C ASN A 227 -15.14 4.59 0.14
N GLU A 228 -14.64 3.43 -0.32
CA GLU A 228 -14.26 2.35 0.57
C GLU A 228 -12.93 2.66 1.27
N PHE A 229 -12.90 2.55 2.61
CA PHE A 229 -11.65 2.71 3.38
C PHE A 229 -10.77 1.47 3.27
N TYR A 230 -11.33 0.27 3.52
CA TYR A 230 -10.61 -1.00 3.41
C TYR A 230 -10.73 -1.54 1.98
N ILE A 231 -9.69 -1.33 1.17
CA ILE A 231 -9.63 -1.83 -0.21
C ILE A 231 -8.88 -3.16 -0.21
N ILE A 232 -9.61 -4.23 0.09
CA ILE A 232 -9.07 -5.60 0.20
C ILE A 232 -9.12 -6.26 -1.16
N CYS A 233 -7.95 -6.33 -1.83
CA CYS A 233 -7.87 -6.91 -3.16
C CYS A 233 -7.93 -8.43 -3.07
N PRO A 234 -8.85 -9.11 -3.75
CA PRO A 234 -8.75 -10.56 -3.95
C PRO A 234 -7.51 -10.90 -4.81
N ASP A 235 -7.32 -12.17 -5.05
CA ASP A 235 -6.45 -12.70 -6.09
C ASP A 235 -7.15 -13.91 -6.73
N ASN A 236 -6.53 -14.54 -7.71
CA ASN A 236 -7.20 -15.64 -8.43
C ASN A 236 -7.39 -16.90 -7.58
N ASP A 237 -6.61 -17.06 -6.52
CA ASP A 237 -6.70 -18.20 -5.59
C ASP A 237 -7.59 -17.89 -4.38
N VAL A 238 -7.80 -16.59 -4.06
CA VAL A 238 -8.48 -16.17 -2.83
C VAL A 238 -9.51 -15.10 -3.17
N SER A 239 -10.78 -15.47 -3.15
CA SER A 239 -11.90 -14.56 -3.34
C SER A 239 -12.08 -13.60 -2.18
N GLU A 240 -12.83 -12.50 -2.39
CA GLU A 240 -13.20 -11.55 -1.32
C GLU A 240 -13.96 -12.25 -0.17
N GLU A 241 -14.84 -13.17 -0.50
CA GLU A 241 -15.58 -13.97 0.51
C GLU A 241 -14.63 -14.81 1.37
N LEU A 242 -13.69 -15.51 0.75
CA LEU A 242 -12.71 -16.31 1.49
C LEU A 242 -11.80 -15.43 2.37
N ASP A 243 -11.44 -14.23 1.93
CA ASP A 243 -10.70 -13.28 2.76
C ASP A 243 -11.51 -12.87 3.99
N LYS A 244 -12.79 -12.53 3.82
CA LYS A 244 -13.69 -12.20 4.95
C LYS A 244 -13.76 -13.33 5.96
N LYS A 245 -13.94 -14.58 5.49
CA LYS A 245 -13.96 -15.77 6.36
C LYS A 245 -12.64 -15.95 7.12
N ARG A 246 -11.51 -15.81 6.45
CA ARG A 246 -10.18 -15.90 7.08
C ARG A 246 -9.93 -14.81 8.12
N MET A 247 -10.37 -13.58 7.85
CA MET A 247 -10.26 -12.46 8.78
C MET A 247 -11.16 -12.67 10.01
N THR A 248 -12.39 -13.12 9.79
CA THR A 248 -13.33 -13.48 10.88
C THR A 248 -12.76 -14.58 11.76
N TRP A 249 -12.19 -15.63 11.17
CA TRP A 249 -11.55 -16.69 11.92
C TRP A 249 -10.39 -16.18 12.77
N ALA A 250 -9.51 -15.35 12.19
CA ALA A 250 -8.35 -14.79 12.89
C ALA A 250 -8.78 -13.88 14.07
N ALA A 251 -9.81 -13.05 13.90
CA ALA A 251 -10.37 -12.24 14.97
C ALA A 251 -10.99 -13.09 16.08
N ALA A 252 -11.64 -14.20 15.71
CA ALA A 252 -12.26 -15.11 16.65
C ALA A 252 -11.25 -15.86 17.54
N ASP A 253 -9.97 -15.99 17.14
CA ASP A 253 -8.93 -16.54 18.01
C ASP A 253 -8.82 -15.75 19.32
N VAL A 254 -8.86 -14.43 19.24
CA VAL A 254 -8.82 -13.55 20.43
C VAL A 254 -10.12 -13.62 21.23
N ILE A 255 -11.26 -13.54 20.53
CA ILE A 255 -12.60 -13.49 21.16
C ILE A 255 -12.89 -14.80 21.92
N GLN A 256 -12.58 -15.93 21.32
CA GLN A 256 -12.87 -17.27 21.85
C GLN A 256 -11.71 -17.84 22.68
N ARG A 257 -10.61 -17.08 22.83
CA ARG A 257 -9.40 -17.51 23.56
C ARG A 257 -8.80 -18.81 23.01
N ARG A 258 -8.87 -19.01 21.68
CA ARG A 258 -8.20 -20.13 21.01
C ARG A 258 -6.67 -19.89 20.99
N PRO A 259 -5.86 -20.94 20.75
CA PRO A 259 -4.44 -20.73 20.54
C PRO A 259 -4.19 -19.74 19.40
N PRO A 260 -3.21 -18.82 19.53
CA PRO A 260 -2.94 -17.84 18.48
C PRO A 260 -2.53 -18.53 17.18
N LEU A 261 -2.95 -17.92 16.06
CA LEU A 261 -2.71 -18.45 14.72
C LEU A 261 -3.29 -19.87 14.51
N SER A 262 -4.47 -20.14 15.10
CA SER A 262 -5.08 -21.45 15.12
C SER A 262 -5.25 -22.07 13.73
N ARG A 263 -5.58 -21.26 12.70
CA ARG A 263 -5.75 -21.72 11.33
C ARG A 263 -4.53 -22.45 10.75
N TRP A 264 -3.33 -22.20 11.26
CA TRP A 264 -2.09 -22.84 10.81
C TRP A 264 -1.56 -23.91 11.75
N ARG A 265 -2.31 -24.22 12.82
CA ARG A 265 -2.01 -25.31 13.74
C ARG A 265 -2.68 -26.59 13.27
N GLU A 266 -1.94 -27.67 13.23
CA GLU A 266 -2.44 -28.94 12.68
C GLU A 266 -3.70 -29.42 13.42
N GLU A 267 -3.74 -29.26 14.74
CA GLU A 267 -4.86 -29.65 15.57
C GLU A 267 -6.14 -28.82 15.38
N TRP A 268 -6.04 -27.65 14.72
CA TRP A 268 -7.16 -26.72 14.47
C TRP A 268 -7.54 -26.61 12.99
N LYS A 269 -6.74 -27.17 12.10
CA LYS A 269 -6.87 -26.98 10.65
C LYS A 269 -8.21 -27.44 10.11
N GLN A 270 -8.64 -28.65 10.51
CA GLN A 270 -9.92 -29.22 10.07
C GLN A 270 -11.09 -28.38 10.57
N GLU A 271 -11.11 -28.00 11.86
CA GLU A 271 -12.17 -27.15 12.43
C GLU A 271 -12.23 -25.78 11.74
N ALA A 272 -11.07 -25.20 11.44
CA ALA A 272 -10.98 -23.93 10.73
C ALA A 272 -11.58 -24.03 9.33
N GLU A 273 -11.23 -25.07 8.56
CA GLU A 273 -11.76 -25.30 7.22
C GLU A 273 -13.27 -25.52 7.23
N GLU A 274 -13.77 -26.41 8.10
CA GLU A 274 -15.20 -26.74 8.21
C GLU A 274 -16.03 -25.52 8.68
N THR A 275 -15.50 -24.75 9.63
CA THR A 275 -16.22 -23.58 10.15
C THR A 275 -16.25 -22.48 9.11
N MET A 276 -15.12 -22.17 8.46
CA MET A 276 -15.08 -21.15 7.39
C MET A 276 -15.97 -21.56 6.20
N ALA A 277 -16.06 -22.86 5.86
CA ALA A 277 -16.96 -23.30 4.79
C ALA A 277 -18.44 -23.02 5.09
N LYS A 278 -18.85 -23.10 6.35
CA LYS A 278 -20.23 -22.86 6.82
C LYS A 278 -20.52 -21.38 7.15
N MET A 279 -19.51 -20.51 7.18
CA MET A 279 -19.73 -19.09 7.46
C MET A 279 -20.55 -18.44 6.34
N GLU A 280 -21.64 -17.78 6.70
CA GLU A 280 -22.37 -16.83 5.85
C GLU A 280 -21.85 -15.41 6.16
N ILE A 281 -21.29 -14.70 5.16
CA ILE A 281 -20.65 -13.38 5.33
C ILE A 281 -21.13 -12.42 4.22
#